data_9d2d764aeeab8fb0a8cc4b8d354ef01c
#
_entry.id   9d2d764aeeab8fb0a8cc4b8d354ef01c
#
_cell.length_a   1.000
_cell.length_b   1.000
_cell.length_c   1.000
_cell.angle_alpha   90.00
_cell.angle_beta   90.00
_cell.angle_gamma   90.00
#
_symmetry.space_group_name_H-M   'P 1'
#
loop_
_entity.id
_entity.type
_entity.pdbx_description
1 polymer ?
#
loop_
_entity_poly.entity_id
_entity_poly.type
_entity_poly.pdbx_seq_one_letter_code
_entity_poly.pdbx_strand_id
1 'polypeptide(L)'
;MPQLSLLGVLGISALVVSAGGALALGALQVAEDERTCELPYQSGNTSSLVTTARGDSAQPEVSFPTPLITPERQVTIVEEGEGEPARAGGYIDFDVSVFVGSDEMYLTGSSYNPSNPVRRPVDPELSDFFAQVLECQKPGSQIVVTAELADIFGPIDEDDYLQNTSTVVAVVDVHDTYPGRADGSARLPQSGLPTITQAPTGHHGFSFPNAPIPEELRVSVLKMGEGEAIMQGDFVTTHFTGVVWNTRQVFISSFDQGVPLGLIADDQSTSATGEGVIPGLAQALVGKTVGSQVLVSVPPQLGYQPENLPPGVGENQTLVFVFDILGVSN
;
A
#
# COMPACT_ATOMS: atom_id res chain seq x y z
N MET A 1 72.53 -4.32 -7.86
CA MET A 1 71.41 -3.51 -8.41
C MET A 1 71.11 -4.07 -9.81
N PRO A 2 70.03 -4.72 -10.00
CA PRO A 2 69.45 -4.79 -11.32
C PRO A 2 67.99 -4.27 -11.27
N GLN A 3 67.66 -3.45 -12.25
CA GLN A 3 66.37 -2.91 -12.55
C GLN A 3 65.46 -4.03 -13.07
N LEU A 4 64.27 -4.17 -12.53
CA LEU A 4 63.17 -4.97 -13.08
C LEU A 4 62.31 -4.10 -13.98
N SER A 5 62.25 -4.44 -15.23
CA SER A 5 61.43 -3.82 -16.27
C SER A 5 59.98 -4.22 -16.11
N LEU A 6 59.15 -3.19 -16.08
CA LEU A 6 57.69 -3.27 -16.18
C LEU A 6 57.30 -3.41 -17.66
N LEU A 7 56.94 -4.59 -18.10
CA LEU A 7 56.23 -4.76 -19.39
C LEU A 7 55.60 -6.19 -19.41
N GLY A 8 54.27 -6.25 -19.38
CA GLY A 8 53.58 -7.49 -19.71
C GLY A 8 52.34 -7.80 -18.91
N VAL A 9 51.36 -6.88 -18.81
CA VAL A 9 49.95 -7.24 -18.54
C VAL A 9 49.05 -6.20 -19.24
N LEU A 10 48.90 -6.37 -20.52
CA LEU A 10 47.83 -5.71 -21.28
C LEU A 10 47.33 -6.73 -22.31
N GLY A 11 46.22 -7.36 -22.00
CA GLY A 11 45.60 -8.22 -22.99
C GLY A 11 44.71 -9.34 -22.47
N ILE A 12 43.87 -9.12 -21.47
CA ILE A 12 42.66 -9.93 -21.24
C ILE A 12 41.72 -9.04 -20.42
N SER A 13 41.00 -8.13 -21.05
CA SER A 13 39.97 -7.30 -20.37
C SER A 13 38.83 -6.87 -21.28
N ALA A 14 38.54 -7.59 -22.36
CA ALA A 14 37.48 -7.14 -23.28
C ALA A 14 36.32 -8.14 -23.47
N LEU A 15 36.22 -9.20 -22.68
CA LEU A 15 35.16 -10.22 -22.88
C LEU A 15 34.36 -10.61 -21.62
N VAL A 16 34.48 -9.86 -20.52
CA VAL A 16 33.74 -10.13 -19.29
C VAL A 16 32.69 -9.04 -18.98
N VAL A 17 32.67 -7.94 -19.75
CA VAL A 17 31.79 -6.77 -19.44
C VAL A 17 30.34 -6.96 -19.90
N SER A 18 30.02 -7.89 -20.80
CA SER A 18 28.61 -8.06 -21.26
C SER A 18 27.79 -9.11 -20.47
N ALA A 19 28.46 -9.99 -19.71
CA ALA A 19 27.77 -10.95 -18.86
C ALA A 19 27.66 -10.48 -17.37
N GLY A 20 28.59 -9.61 -16.95
CA GLY A 20 28.62 -9.09 -15.58
C GLY A 20 27.59 -7.98 -15.32
N GLY A 21 27.17 -7.23 -16.36
CA GLY A 21 26.22 -6.12 -16.21
C GLY A 21 24.80 -6.58 -15.88
N ALA A 22 24.37 -7.69 -16.46
CA ALA A 22 23.03 -8.24 -16.18
C ALA A 22 22.93 -8.92 -14.81
N LEU A 23 24.04 -9.55 -14.37
CA LEU A 23 24.10 -10.17 -13.04
C LEU A 23 24.26 -9.11 -11.92
N ALA A 24 24.96 -8.00 -12.19
CA ALA A 24 25.11 -6.92 -11.21
C ALA A 24 23.82 -6.09 -11.04
N LEU A 25 23.03 -5.91 -12.11
CA LEU A 25 21.73 -5.25 -12.02
C LEU A 25 20.69 -6.15 -11.32
N GLY A 26 20.71 -7.45 -11.58
CA GLY A 26 19.87 -8.41 -10.85
C GLY A 26 20.26 -8.54 -9.38
N ALA A 27 21.55 -8.52 -9.05
CA ALA A 27 22.04 -8.56 -7.68
C ALA A 27 21.77 -7.24 -6.91
N LEU A 28 21.74 -6.09 -7.59
CA LEU A 28 21.38 -4.81 -6.99
C LEU A 28 19.87 -4.73 -6.72
N GLN A 29 19.00 -5.27 -7.59
CA GLN A 29 17.57 -5.34 -7.34
C GLN A 29 17.21 -6.32 -6.21
N VAL A 30 17.88 -7.49 -6.15
CA VAL A 30 17.70 -8.43 -5.03
C VAL A 30 18.26 -7.86 -3.72
N ALA A 31 19.32 -7.05 -3.77
CA ALA A 31 19.88 -6.39 -2.58
C ALA A 31 19.02 -5.21 -2.09
N GLU A 32 18.15 -4.63 -2.93
CA GLU A 32 17.15 -3.64 -2.49
C GLU A 32 15.97 -4.30 -1.78
N ASP A 33 15.56 -5.49 -2.21
CA ASP A 33 14.49 -6.26 -1.54
C ASP A 33 14.94 -6.91 -0.22
N GLU A 34 16.24 -7.12 -0.03
CA GLU A 34 16.83 -7.67 1.21
C GLU A 34 17.36 -6.60 2.19
N ARG A 35 17.05 -5.32 2.01
CA ARG A 35 17.38 -4.34 3.05
C ARG A 35 16.73 -4.79 4.35
N THR A 36 17.57 -5.18 5.29
CA THR A 36 17.14 -5.40 6.68
C THR A 36 16.42 -4.14 7.12
N CYS A 37 15.18 -4.29 7.55
CA CYS A 37 14.42 -3.21 8.10
C CYS A 37 15.13 -2.69 9.35
N GLU A 38 15.78 -1.54 9.24
CA GLU A 38 16.34 -0.81 10.39
C GLU A 38 15.40 0.35 10.69
N LEU A 39 14.78 0.30 11.87
CA LEU A 39 13.93 1.40 12.32
C LEU A 39 14.78 2.66 12.49
N PRO A 40 14.37 3.80 11.92
CA PRO A 40 15.11 5.04 12.05
C PRO A 40 15.05 5.61 13.48
N TYR A 41 14.21 5.06 14.34
CA TYR A 41 14.02 5.49 15.72
C TYR A 41 14.34 4.36 16.68
N GLN A 42 14.94 4.73 17.84
CA GLN A 42 15.27 3.79 18.90
C GLN A 42 14.26 3.90 20.03
N SER A 43 14.05 2.76 20.72
CA SER A 43 13.35 2.77 21.99
C SER A 43 14.09 3.67 22.99
N GLY A 44 13.36 4.55 23.63
CA GLY A 44 13.89 5.49 24.59
C GLY A 44 13.31 5.30 25.99
N ASN A 45 13.90 6.03 26.94
CA ASN A 45 13.47 5.96 28.33
C ASN A 45 12.04 6.46 28.54
N THR A 46 11.54 7.35 27.68
CA THR A 46 10.20 7.93 27.81
C THR A 46 9.14 7.01 27.20
N SER A 47 9.33 6.57 25.96
CA SER A 47 8.37 5.70 25.28
C SER A 47 8.24 4.32 25.96
N SER A 48 9.29 3.84 26.61
CA SER A 48 9.27 2.56 27.34
C SER A 48 8.53 2.61 28.69
N LEU A 49 8.16 3.81 29.18
CA LEU A 49 7.36 3.97 30.40
C LEU A 49 5.86 3.85 30.11
N VAL A 50 5.46 3.88 28.87
CA VAL A 50 4.07 3.76 28.46
C VAL A 50 3.68 2.29 28.48
N THR A 51 2.60 1.99 29.15
CA THR A 51 1.99 0.66 29.17
C THR A 51 0.67 0.68 28.45
N THR A 52 0.41 -0.36 27.68
CA THR A 52 -0.85 -0.54 26.95
C THR A 52 -1.52 -1.83 27.38
N ALA A 53 -2.83 -1.85 27.38
CA ALA A 53 -3.63 -3.05 27.59
C ALA A 53 -4.78 -3.10 26.58
N ARG A 54 -5.06 -4.29 26.08
CA ARG A 54 -6.26 -4.53 25.27
C ARG A 54 -7.43 -4.74 26.22
N GLY A 55 -8.35 -3.78 26.25
CA GLY A 55 -9.60 -3.85 27.01
C GLY A 55 -10.72 -4.50 26.20
N ASP A 56 -11.97 -4.33 26.68
CA ASP A 56 -13.18 -4.77 25.96
C ASP A 56 -13.48 -3.88 24.72
N SER A 57 -12.85 -2.72 24.63
CA SER A 57 -12.94 -1.80 23.48
C SER A 57 -11.83 -2.14 22.46
N ALA A 58 -12.08 -1.84 21.18
CA ALA A 58 -11.07 -1.94 20.15
C ALA A 58 -9.89 -0.97 20.40
N GLN A 59 -10.15 0.18 21.02
CA GLN A 59 -9.15 1.15 21.42
C GLN A 59 -8.38 0.66 22.66
N PRO A 60 -7.03 0.70 22.67
CA PRO A 60 -6.25 0.26 23.81
C PRO A 60 -6.41 1.17 25.04
N GLU A 61 -6.36 0.59 26.21
CA GLU A 61 -6.15 1.32 27.47
C GLU A 61 -4.67 1.69 27.56
N VAL A 62 -4.37 2.95 27.86
CA VAL A 62 -2.99 3.48 27.87
C VAL A 62 -2.74 4.11 29.23
N SER A 63 -1.58 3.84 29.83
CA SER A 63 -1.15 4.48 31.09
C SER A 63 0.35 4.72 31.12
N PHE A 64 0.73 5.87 31.69
CA PHE A 64 2.13 6.29 31.86
C PHE A 64 2.29 7.27 33.03
N PRO A 65 3.52 7.44 33.58
CA PRO A 65 3.77 8.43 34.63
C PRO A 65 3.52 9.86 34.12
N THR A 66 2.79 10.66 34.88
CA THR A 66 2.52 12.08 34.56
C THR A 66 3.26 13.01 35.50
N PRO A 67 3.84 14.12 35.00
CA PRO A 67 3.94 14.49 33.58
C PRO A 67 5.01 13.66 32.85
N LEU A 68 4.68 13.17 31.64
CA LEU A 68 5.65 12.56 30.74
C LEU A 68 6.22 13.65 29.83
N ILE A 69 7.55 13.78 29.78
CA ILE A 69 8.24 14.76 28.95
C ILE A 69 9.28 14.02 28.10
N THR A 70 9.23 14.24 26.79
CA THR A 70 10.24 13.75 25.86
C THR A 70 11.00 14.89 25.22
N PRO A 71 12.33 14.85 25.21
CA PRO A 71 13.14 15.86 24.52
C PRO A 71 13.31 15.55 23.02
N GLU A 72 12.93 14.34 22.59
CA GLU A 72 13.11 13.85 21.22
C GLU A 72 12.10 12.76 20.92
N ARG A 73 11.92 12.43 19.65
CA ARG A 73 11.09 11.31 19.20
C ARG A 73 11.65 9.99 19.69
N GLN A 74 10.81 9.18 20.28
CA GLN A 74 11.14 7.82 20.66
C GLN A 74 10.03 6.87 20.20
N VAL A 75 10.43 5.69 19.74
CA VAL A 75 9.50 4.64 19.30
C VAL A 75 9.83 3.35 20.04
N THR A 76 8.85 2.77 20.72
CA THR A 76 8.98 1.46 21.37
C THR A 76 7.98 0.50 20.75
N ILE A 77 8.46 -0.64 20.28
CA ILE A 77 7.59 -1.76 19.89
C ILE A 77 7.13 -2.44 21.17
N VAL A 78 5.83 -2.40 21.44
CA VAL A 78 5.21 -3.04 22.60
C VAL A 78 4.86 -4.50 22.29
N GLU A 79 4.32 -4.72 21.10
CA GLU A 79 4.02 -6.03 20.56
C GLU A 79 4.57 -6.13 19.14
N GLU A 80 5.38 -7.15 18.87
CA GLU A 80 5.89 -7.40 17.53
C GLU A 80 4.88 -8.24 16.74
N GLY A 81 4.47 -7.73 15.57
CA GLY A 81 3.58 -8.45 14.67
C GLY A 81 4.30 -9.52 13.85
N GLU A 82 3.54 -10.21 13.03
CA GLU A 82 4.02 -11.27 12.13
C GLU A 82 3.71 -10.92 10.67
N GLY A 83 4.40 -11.56 9.73
CA GLY A 83 4.20 -11.37 8.29
C GLY A 83 5.20 -10.40 7.64
N GLU A 84 4.87 -9.96 6.42
CA GLU A 84 5.75 -9.07 5.65
C GLU A 84 5.72 -7.66 6.23
N PRO A 85 6.89 -7.05 6.46
CA PRO A 85 6.96 -5.69 6.99
C PRO A 85 6.55 -4.65 5.95
N ALA A 86 6.02 -3.53 6.42
CA ALA A 86 5.77 -2.36 5.60
C ALA A 86 7.07 -1.85 4.97
N ARG A 87 7.08 -1.65 3.65
CA ARG A 87 8.26 -1.20 2.90
C ARG A 87 7.98 0.09 2.15
N ALA A 88 9.02 0.87 1.93
CA ALA A 88 8.95 2.09 1.11
C ALA A 88 8.27 1.81 -0.24
N GLY A 89 7.33 2.68 -0.61
CA GLY A 89 6.50 2.53 -1.81
C GLY A 89 5.29 1.60 -1.64
N GLY A 90 5.12 0.97 -0.47
CA GLY A 90 3.93 0.21 -0.09
C GLY A 90 2.93 1.04 0.72
N TYR A 91 2.00 0.37 1.35
CA TYR A 91 0.93 0.97 2.18
C TYR A 91 0.78 0.18 3.47
N ILE A 92 0.24 0.87 4.48
CA ILE A 92 -0.01 0.29 5.79
C ILE A 92 -1.37 0.74 6.30
N ASP A 93 -2.13 -0.19 6.87
CA ASP A 93 -3.38 0.05 7.58
C ASP A 93 -3.12 -0.01 9.08
N PHE A 94 -3.61 0.99 9.79
CA PHE A 94 -3.43 1.07 11.23
C PHE A 94 -4.55 1.87 11.89
N ASP A 95 -4.66 1.74 13.21
CA ASP A 95 -5.38 2.64 14.07
C ASP A 95 -4.42 3.36 15.01
N VAL A 96 -4.83 4.53 15.52
CA VAL A 96 -4.01 5.33 16.39
C VAL A 96 -4.83 6.00 17.50
N SER A 97 -4.27 6.06 18.70
CA SER A 97 -4.78 6.86 19.81
C SER A 97 -3.68 7.78 20.31
N VAL A 98 -4.00 9.07 20.51
CA VAL A 98 -3.05 10.08 20.96
C VAL A 98 -3.50 10.69 22.28
N PHE A 99 -2.54 10.78 23.20
CA PHE A 99 -2.75 11.28 24.56
C PHE A 99 -1.78 12.42 24.85
N VAL A 100 -2.19 13.31 25.74
CA VAL A 100 -1.33 14.42 26.22
C VAL A 100 -0.42 13.91 27.33
N GLY A 101 0.88 14.15 27.22
CA GLY A 101 1.88 13.65 28.17
C GLY A 101 1.78 14.25 29.58
N SER A 102 1.14 15.42 29.75
CA SER A 102 1.03 16.07 31.04
C SER A 102 0.10 15.37 32.02
N ASP A 103 -0.97 14.71 31.54
CA ASP A 103 -2.07 14.23 32.38
C ASP A 103 -2.83 13.02 31.83
N GLU A 104 -2.29 12.32 30.83
CA GLU A 104 -2.91 11.15 30.15
C GLU A 104 -4.23 11.46 29.42
N MET A 105 -4.59 12.73 29.25
CA MET A 105 -5.85 13.08 28.60
C MET A 105 -5.83 12.61 27.13
N TYR A 106 -6.88 11.89 26.72
CA TYR A 106 -7.07 11.52 25.31
C TYR A 106 -7.27 12.78 24.46
N LEU A 107 -6.42 12.96 23.46
CA LEU A 107 -6.45 14.12 22.58
C LEU A 107 -7.24 13.83 21.31
N THR A 108 -6.90 12.77 20.59
CA THR A 108 -7.55 12.37 19.33
C THR A 108 -7.16 10.95 18.94
N GLY A 109 -7.77 10.41 17.91
CA GLY A 109 -7.40 9.11 17.33
C GLY A 109 -8.31 8.73 16.17
N SER A 110 -8.07 7.54 15.65
CA SER A 110 -8.91 6.91 14.65
C SER A 110 -10.20 6.35 15.27
N SER A 111 -11.10 5.88 14.41
CA SER A 111 -12.39 5.33 14.86
C SER A 111 -12.30 3.91 15.40
N TYR A 112 -11.16 3.23 15.22
CA TYR A 112 -11.00 1.78 15.50
C TYR A 112 -12.07 0.92 14.83
N ASN A 113 -12.50 1.35 13.63
CA ASN A 113 -13.45 0.60 12.82
C ASN A 113 -12.70 -0.33 11.88
N PRO A 114 -12.79 -1.67 12.04
CA PRO A 114 -12.06 -2.62 11.20
C PRO A 114 -12.35 -2.49 9.70
N SER A 115 -13.57 -1.99 9.35
CA SER A 115 -13.94 -1.78 7.95
C SER A 115 -13.42 -0.46 7.36
N ASN A 116 -12.79 0.39 8.17
CA ASN A 116 -12.28 1.70 7.73
C ASN A 116 -11.06 2.13 8.55
N PRO A 117 -9.95 1.38 8.48
CA PRO A 117 -8.69 1.75 9.14
C PRO A 117 -8.09 3.00 8.48
N VAL A 118 -7.14 3.61 9.16
CA VAL A 118 -6.33 4.67 8.56
C VAL A 118 -5.32 4.04 7.61
N ARG A 119 -5.40 4.36 6.32
CA ARG A 119 -4.46 3.88 5.30
C ARG A 119 -3.48 4.98 4.92
N ARG A 120 -2.18 4.66 4.94
CA ARG A 120 -1.11 5.59 4.57
C ARG A 120 -0.08 4.95 3.64
N PRO A 121 0.50 5.73 2.71
CA PRO A 121 1.69 5.29 2.00
C PRO A 121 2.88 5.19 2.97
N VAL A 122 3.71 4.19 2.77
CA VAL A 122 5.01 4.07 3.45
C VAL A 122 6.05 4.73 2.56
N ASP A 123 6.42 5.96 2.92
CA ASP A 123 7.40 6.73 2.18
C ASP A 123 8.28 7.53 3.16
N PRO A 124 9.49 7.04 3.44
CA PRO A 124 10.41 7.68 4.40
C PRO A 124 10.91 9.07 3.93
N GLU A 125 10.73 9.40 2.64
CA GLU A 125 11.09 10.72 2.12
C GLU A 125 9.99 11.78 2.39
N LEU A 126 8.77 11.35 2.72
CA LEU A 126 7.73 12.27 3.16
C LEU A 126 8.08 12.87 4.53
N SER A 127 7.76 14.14 4.69
CA SER A 127 7.85 14.81 6.00
C SER A 127 6.74 14.38 6.98
N ASP A 128 5.89 13.44 6.56
CA ASP A 128 4.83 12.89 7.39
C ASP A 128 5.43 12.00 8.49
N PHE A 129 5.09 12.32 9.72
CA PHE A 129 5.55 11.59 10.89
C PHE A 129 5.23 10.09 10.81
N PHE A 130 3.99 9.74 10.47
CA PHE A 130 3.57 8.34 10.40
C PHE A 130 4.25 7.58 9.27
N ALA A 131 4.47 8.20 8.11
CA ALA A 131 5.21 7.58 7.02
C ALA A 131 6.61 7.12 7.42
N GLN A 132 7.24 7.85 8.36
CA GLN A 132 8.58 7.54 8.86
C GLN A 132 8.59 6.46 9.94
N VAL A 133 7.63 6.48 10.89
CA VAL A 133 7.63 5.55 12.03
C VAL A 133 6.99 4.20 11.70
N LEU A 134 6.20 4.14 10.63
CA LEU A 134 5.50 2.92 10.21
C LEU A 134 6.29 2.05 9.23
N GLU A 135 7.38 2.57 8.66
CA GLU A 135 8.28 1.72 7.87
C GLU A 135 8.78 0.57 8.73
N CYS A 136 8.90 -0.61 8.14
CA CYS A 136 9.32 -1.86 8.79
C CYS A 136 8.36 -2.44 9.84
N GLN A 137 7.23 -1.82 10.11
CA GLN A 137 6.23 -2.43 10.99
C GLN A 137 5.53 -3.58 10.28
N LYS A 138 5.19 -4.62 11.06
CA LYS A 138 4.50 -5.81 10.58
C LYS A 138 3.03 -5.79 10.97
N PRO A 139 2.15 -6.50 10.24
CA PRO A 139 0.77 -6.72 10.68
C PRO A 139 0.71 -7.25 12.11
N GLY A 140 -0.19 -6.71 12.92
CA GLY A 140 -0.36 -7.07 14.33
C GLY A 140 0.62 -6.38 15.29
N SER A 141 1.57 -5.58 14.80
CA SER A 141 2.45 -4.79 15.69
C SER A 141 1.66 -3.73 16.44
N GLN A 142 2.03 -3.51 17.71
CA GLN A 142 1.65 -2.34 18.47
C GLN A 142 2.89 -1.53 18.83
N ILE A 143 2.89 -0.25 18.49
CA ILE A 143 4.00 0.65 18.78
C ILE A 143 3.54 1.84 19.61
N VAL A 144 4.41 2.29 20.49
CA VAL A 144 4.25 3.52 21.26
C VAL A 144 5.26 4.54 20.76
N VAL A 145 4.77 5.70 20.46
CA VAL A 145 5.57 6.85 20.05
C VAL A 145 5.41 7.97 21.06
N THR A 146 6.52 8.55 21.52
CA THR A 146 6.53 9.81 22.25
C THR A 146 7.25 10.86 21.44
N ALA A 147 6.61 12.03 21.28
CA ALA A 147 7.12 13.13 20.45
C ALA A 147 6.57 14.47 20.93
N GLU A 148 7.09 15.55 20.40
CA GLU A 148 6.45 16.85 20.52
C GLU A 148 5.16 16.89 19.67
N LEU A 149 4.16 17.62 20.11
CA LEU A 149 2.88 17.73 19.43
C LEU A 149 3.04 18.22 17.98
N ALA A 150 3.91 19.22 17.77
CA ALA A 150 4.18 19.75 16.44
C ALA A 150 4.85 18.74 15.49
N ASP A 151 5.51 17.71 16.01
CA ASP A 151 6.11 16.64 15.20
C ASP A 151 5.04 15.76 14.54
N ILE A 152 3.93 15.54 15.25
CA ILE A 152 2.82 14.67 14.77
C ILE A 152 1.81 15.45 13.94
N PHE A 153 1.42 16.63 14.41
CA PHE A 153 0.31 17.40 13.82
C PHE A 153 0.76 18.62 13.00
N GLY A 154 2.08 18.91 12.98
CA GLY A 154 2.57 20.18 12.51
C GLY A 154 2.32 21.31 13.52
N PRO A 155 2.81 22.55 13.24
CA PRO A 155 2.60 23.68 14.12
C PRO A 155 1.11 23.99 14.34
N ILE A 156 0.72 24.18 15.61
CA ILE A 156 -0.64 24.55 16.02
C ILE A 156 -0.68 26.00 16.55
N ASP A 157 -1.87 26.55 16.64
CA ASP A 157 -2.12 27.75 17.43
C ASP A 157 -2.06 27.36 18.92
N GLU A 158 -1.05 27.88 19.62
CA GLU A 158 -0.80 27.54 21.03
C GLU A 158 -1.83 28.19 21.95
N ASP A 159 -2.17 27.48 23.00
CA ASP A 159 -2.99 27.98 24.10
C ASP A 159 -2.34 27.70 25.47
N ASP A 160 -3.05 27.98 26.56
CA ASP A 160 -2.53 27.76 27.91
C ASP A 160 -2.33 26.26 28.25
N TYR A 161 -2.93 25.36 27.47
CA TYR A 161 -2.91 23.93 27.73
C TYR A 161 -2.03 23.17 26.74
N LEU A 162 -2.12 23.47 25.43
CA LEU A 162 -1.33 22.81 24.37
C LEU A 162 -0.37 23.80 23.72
N GLN A 163 0.89 23.41 23.69
CA GLN A 163 1.97 24.11 23.00
C GLN A 163 2.60 23.16 21.95
N ASN A 164 3.28 23.73 20.97
CA ASN A 164 3.99 22.95 19.94
C ASN A 164 5.00 21.96 20.54
N THR A 165 5.60 22.29 21.66
CA THR A 165 6.54 21.47 22.43
C THR A 165 5.90 20.56 23.47
N SER A 166 4.55 20.56 23.58
CA SER A 166 3.86 19.63 24.47
C SER A 166 4.15 18.18 24.06
N THR A 167 4.55 17.37 25.02
CA THR A 167 4.74 15.92 24.76
C THR A 167 3.40 15.26 24.50
N VAL A 168 3.33 14.46 23.47
CA VAL A 168 2.21 13.57 23.19
C VAL A 168 2.68 12.12 23.12
N VAL A 169 1.78 11.22 23.47
CA VAL A 169 1.94 9.76 23.40
C VAL A 169 0.98 9.24 22.35
N ALA A 170 1.49 8.68 21.28
CA ALA A 170 0.69 7.99 20.27
C ALA A 170 0.87 6.48 20.41
N VAL A 171 -0.24 5.75 20.50
CA VAL A 171 -0.26 4.30 20.42
C VAL A 171 -0.84 3.93 19.08
N VAL A 172 -0.10 3.13 18.31
CA VAL A 172 -0.45 2.75 16.95
C VAL A 172 -0.59 1.23 16.89
N ASP A 173 -1.73 0.77 16.44
CA ASP A 173 -2.04 -0.63 16.19
C ASP A 173 -2.00 -0.89 14.68
N VAL A 174 -1.03 -1.67 14.22
CA VAL A 174 -0.86 -2.01 12.80
C VAL A 174 -1.76 -3.19 12.46
N HIS A 175 -2.59 -3.05 11.43
CA HIS A 175 -3.50 -4.10 10.97
C HIS A 175 -2.91 -4.89 9.82
N ASP A 176 -2.59 -4.20 8.71
CA ASP A 176 -2.13 -4.82 7.47
C ASP A 176 -1.06 -3.99 6.78
N THR A 177 -0.26 -4.67 5.96
CA THR A 177 0.74 -4.06 5.08
C THR A 177 0.52 -4.53 3.65
N TYR A 178 0.70 -3.63 2.69
CA TYR A 178 0.45 -3.92 1.28
C TYR A 178 1.62 -3.46 0.41
N PRO A 179 2.00 -4.23 -0.61
CA PRO A 179 2.94 -3.74 -1.62
C PRO A 179 2.32 -2.58 -2.42
N GLY A 180 3.14 -1.71 -2.99
CA GLY A 180 2.66 -0.59 -3.80
C GLY A 180 2.09 -1.00 -5.17
N ARG A 181 2.31 -2.24 -5.57
CA ARG A 181 1.85 -2.82 -6.85
C ARG A 181 1.89 -4.34 -6.80
N ALA A 182 1.19 -4.97 -7.74
CA ALA A 182 1.30 -6.42 -7.95
C ALA A 182 2.74 -6.82 -8.30
N ASP A 183 3.25 -7.84 -7.63
CA ASP A 183 4.64 -8.35 -7.70
C ASP A 183 4.76 -9.77 -8.26
N GLY A 184 3.62 -10.40 -8.58
CA GLY A 184 3.56 -11.76 -9.09
C GLY A 184 4.33 -11.99 -10.40
N SER A 185 4.51 -13.25 -10.75
CA SER A 185 5.24 -13.68 -11.95
C SER A 185 4.54 -13.24 -13.25
N ALA A 186 5.30 -12.63 -14.18
CA ALA A 186 4.76 -12.15 -15.45
C ALA A 186 4.15 -13.26 -16.31
N ARG A 187 3.03 -12.94 -16.96
CA ARG A 187 2.31 -13.82 -17.89
C ARG A 187 2.18 -13.16 -19.27
N LEU A 188 2.04 -13.99 -20.29
CA LEU A 188 1.80 -13.48 -21.63
C LEU A 188 0.40 -12.87 -21.71
N PRO A 189 0.25 -11.62 -22.19
CA PRO A 189 -1.06 -11.01 -22.36
C PRO A 189 -1.88 -11.71 -23.44
N GLN A 190 -3.20 -11.70 -23.29
CA GLN A 190 -4.09 -12.22 -24.31
C GLN A 190 -4.17 -11.29 -25.52
N SER A 191 -4.14 -11.87 -26.74
CA SER A 191 -4.31 -11.12 -27.97
C SER A 191 -5.70 -10.45 -28.04
N GLY A 192 -5.77 -9.25 -28.64
CA GLY A 192 -7.02 -8.52 -28.80
C GLY A 192 -7.43 -7.69 -27.57
N LEU A 193 -6.65 -7.71 -26.49
CA LEU A 193 -6.80 -6.82 -25.35
C LEU A 193 -5.72 -5.71 -25.39
N PRO A 194 -5.90 -4.59 -24.68
CA PRO A 194 -4.86 -3.57 -24.53
C PRO A 194 -3.59 -4.12 -23.89
N THR A 195 -2.46 -3.55 -24.31
CA THR A 195 -1.19 -3.76 -23.60
C THR A 195 -1.07 -2.72 -22.48
N ILE A 196 -0.65 -3.16 -21.30
CA ILE A 196 -0.48 -2.33 -20.13
C ILE A 196 1.00 -2.04 -19.92
N THR A 197 1.31 -0.78 -19.65
CA THR A 197 2.60 -0.31 -19.15
C THR A 197 2.36 0.38 -17.81
N GLN A 198 3.31 0.28 -16.89
CA GLN A 198 3.21 0.93 -15.58
C GLN A 198 4.32 1.96 -15.45
N ALA A 199 3.95 3.19 -15.10
CA ALA A 199 4.88 4.26 -14.79
C ALA A 199 5.60 3.98 -13.45
N PRO A 200 6.75 4.62 -13.17
CA PRO A 200 7.39 4.52 -11.85
C PRO A 200 6.47 4.95 -10.70
N THR A 201 5.55 5.88 -10.96
CA THR A 201 4.51 6.36 -10.03
C THR A 201 3.35 5.38 -9.84
N GLY A 202 3.39 4.19 -10.45
CA GLY A 202 2.33 3.20 -10.39
C GLY A 202 1.23 3.34 -11.44
N HIS A 203 1.02 4.53 -12.01
CA HIS A 203 -0.06 4.77 -12.99
C HIS A 203 0.02 3.83 -14.20
N HIS A 204 -1.13 3.32 -14.62
CA HIS A 204 -1.25 2.43 -15.76
C HIS A 204 -1.42 3.20 -17.08
N GLY A 205 -0.57 2.88 -18.06
CA GLY A 205 -0.71 3.31 -19.45
C GLY A 205 -1.33 2.21 -20.32
N PHE A 206 -2.23 2.57 -21.23
CA PHE A 206 -2.97 1.63 -22.08
C PHE A 206 -2.62 1.84 -23.54
N SER A 207 -2.22 0.77 -24.24
CA SER A 207 -2.06 0.74 -25.69
C SER A 207 -3.10 -0.18 -26.31
N PHE A 208 -4.11 0.39 -26.94
CA PHE A 208 -5.22 -0.37 -27.51
C PHE A 208 -4.84 -0.99 -28.86
N PRO A 209 -5.18 -2.27 -29.10
CA PRO A 209 -4.94 -2.91 -30.38
C PRO A 209 -5.90 -2.37 -31.47
N ASN A 210 -5.50 -2.52 -32.72
CA ASN A 210 -6.40 -2.34 -33.85
C ASN A 210 -7.19 -3.63 -34.12
N ALA A 211 -8.10 -3.97 -33.19
CA ALA A 211 -8.92 -5.18 -33.22
C ALA A 211 -10.38 -4.84 -32.87
N PRO A 212 -11.34 -5.67 -33.23
CA PRO A 212 -12.73 -5.49 -32.78
C PRO A 212 -12.82 -5.40 -31.26
N ILE A 213 -13.75 -4.58 -30.78
CA ILE A 213 -14.05 -4.45 -29.36
C ILE A 213 -14.65 -5.78 -28.88
N PRO A 214 -14.18 -6.35 -27.75
CA PRO A 214 -14.76 -7.57 -27.21
C PRO A 214 -16.23 -7.37 -26.81
N GLU A 215 -17.08 -8.28 -27.29
CA GLU A 215 -18.52 -8.31 -26.96
C GLU A 215 -18.82 -9.20 -25.73
N GLU A 216 -17.81 -9.97 -25.29
CA GLU A 216 -17.86 -10.84 -24.11
C GLU A 216 -16.85 -10.40 -23.06
N LEU A 217 -17.07 -10.83 -21.81
CA LEU A 217 -16.11 -10.63 -20.73
C LEU A 217 -14.76 -11.29 -21.08
N ARG A 218 -13.70 -10.51 -21.07
CA ARG A 218 -12.33 -11.00 -21.30
C ARG A 218 -11.46 -10.66 -20.09
N VAL A 219 -10.79 -11.68 -19.56
CA VAL A 219 -9.91 -11.55 -18.39
C VAL A 219 -8.52 -12.07 -18.75
N SER A 220 -7.51 -11.25 -18.59
CA SER A 220 -6.10 -11.62 -18.83
C SER A 220 -5.30 -11.37 -17.55
N VAL A 221 -4.71 -12.41 -16.99
CA VAL A 221 -3.76 -12.28 -15.89
C VAL A 221 -2.42 -11.87 -16.49
N LEU A 222 -1.96 -10.67 -16.17
CA LEU A 222 -0.68 -10.10 -16.64
C LEU A 222 0.48 -10.46 -15.73
N LYS A 223 0.18 -10.55 -14.41
CA LYS A 223 1.08 -11.12 -13.39
C LYS A 223 0.27 -12.09 -12.54
N MET A 224 0.89 -13.19 -12.14
CA MET A 224 0.26 -14.22 -11.31
C MET A 224 0.89 -14.17 -9.92
N GLY A 225 0.12 -13.73 -8.93
CA GLY A 225 0.52 -13.75 -7.53
C GLY A 225 0.35 -15.15 -6.91
N GLU A 226 1.00 -15.37 -5.80
CA GLU A 226 0.99 -16.63 -5.03
C GLU A 226 0.27 -16.48 -3.68
N GLY A 227 -0.26 -15.29 -3.37
CA GLY A 227 -0.97 -15.03 -2.13
C GLY A 227 -2.37 -15.65 -2.09
N GLU A 228 -3.18 -15.25 -1.11
CA GLU A 228 -4.53 -15.73 -0.89
C GLU A 228 -5.43 -15.49 -2.10
N ALA A 229 -6.34 -16.44 -2.37
CA ALA A 229 -7.29 -16.33 -3.47
C ALA A 229 -8.55 -15.59 -3.02
N ILE A 230 -9.00 -14.63 -3.82
CA ILE A 230 -10.24 -13.89 -3.60
C ILE A 230 -11.44 -14.84 -3.65
N MET A 231 -12.22 -14.85 -2.58
CA MET A 231 -13.52 -15.51 -2.52
C MET A 231 -14.65 -14.51 -2.80
N GLN A 232 -15.83 -15.00 -3.11
CA GLN A 232 -17.00 -14.14 -3.24
C GLN A 232 -17.36 -13.50 -1.89
N GLY A 233 -17.51 -12.18 -1.88
CA GLY A 233 -17.83 -11.41 -0.68
C GLY A 233 -16.62 -10.86 0.06
N ASP A 234 -15.41 -11.26 -0.29
CA ASP A 234 -14.19 -10.76 0.34
C ASP A 234 -14.00 -9.25 0.08
N PHE A 235 -13.39 -8.60 1.05
CA PHE A 235 -12.88 -7.23 0.89
C PHE A 235 -11.48 -7.30 0.27
N VAL A 236 -11.32 -6.67 -0.90
CA VAL A 236 -10.08 -6.68 -1.69
C VAL A 236 -9.45 -5.30 -1.69
N THR A 237 -8.23 -5.19 -1.20
CA THR A 237 -7.41 -3.99 -1.33
C THR A 237 -6.68 -4.02 -2.66
N THR A 238 -6.87 -2.97 -3.48
CA THR A 238 -6.34 -2.97 -4.85
C THR A 238 -6.02 -1.56 -5.36
N HIS A 239 -4.97 -1.45 -6.16
CA HIS A 239 -4.84 -0.34 -7.10
C HIS A 239 -5.51 -0.71 -8.42
N PHE A 240 -6.22 0.24 -9.01
CA PHE A 240 -6.83 0.00 -10.31
C PHE A 240 -6.99 1.27 -11.15
N THR A 241 -7.13 1.07 -12.44
CA THR A 241 -7.48 2.11 -13.41
C THR A 241 -8.54 1.61 -14.35
N GLY A 242 -9.61 2.38 -14.52
CA GLY A 242 -10.72 2.12 -15.45
C GLY A 242 -10.69 3.08 -16.63
N VAL A 243 -10.84 2.52 -17.85
CA VAL A 243 -10.78 3.24 -19.12
C VAL A 243 -11.98 2.87 -19.97
N VAL A 244 -12.57 3.83 -20.67
CA VAL A 244 -13.59 3.57 -21.68
C VAL A 244 -12.92 3.14 -22.98
N TRP A 245 -13.23 1.95 -23.52
CA TRP A 245 -12.57 1.40 -24.69
C TRP A 245 -12.62 2.34 -25.91
N ASN A 246 -13.82 2.88 -26.23
CA ASN A 246 -14.02 3.67 -27.44
C ASN A 246 -13.31 5.02 -27.41
N THR A 247 -13.40 5.74 -26.29
CA THR A 247 -12.83 7.07 -26.12
C THR A 247 -11.39 7.04 -25.64
N ARG A 248 -10.94 5.91 -25.08
CA ARG A 248 -9.62 5.72 -24.46
C ARG A 248 -9.38 6.67 -23.28
N GLN A 249 -10.45 7.18 -22.69
CA GLN A 249 -10.37 8.08 -21.55
C GLN A 249 -10.40 7.28 -20.25
N VAL A 250 -9.47 7.61 -19.34
CA VAL A 250 -9.52 7.17 -17.95
C VAL A 250 -10.70 7.86 -17.28
N PHE A 251 -11.59 7.11 -16.65
CA PHE A 251 -12.71 7.66 -15.91
C PHE A 251 -12.58 7.45 -14.40
N ILE A 252 -11.71 6.52 -13.99
CA ILE A 252 -11.40 6.26 -12.58
C ILE A 252 -9.98 5.72 -12.44
N SER A 253 -9.26 6.19 -11.41
CA SER A 253 -7.95 5.67 -11.03
C SER A 253 -7.74 5.83 -9.54
N SER A 254 -7.38 4.77 -8.84
CA SER A 254 -7.01 4.82 -7.43
C SER A 254 -5.69 5.57 -7.19
N PHE A 255 -4.83 5.62 -8.20
CA PHE A 255 -3.58 6.39 -8.13
C PHE A 255 -3.80 7.90 -8.03
N ASP A 256 -4.93 8.42 -8.54
CA ASP A 256 -5.29 9.83 -8.40
C ASP A 256 -5.63 10.21 -6.95
N GLN A 257 -5.96 9.21 -6.11
CA GLN A 257 -6.21 9.37 -4.69
C GLN A 257 -4.97 9.12 -3.83
N GLY A 258 -3.88 8.62 -4.43
CA GLY A 258 -2.61 8.35 -3.77
C GLY A 258 -2.58 7.11 -2.86
N VAL A 259 -3.71 6.39 -2.73
CA VAL A 259 -3.81 5.17 -1.91
C VAL A 259 -4.63 4.09 -2.63
N PRO A 260 -4.37 2.81 -2.36
CA PRO A 260 -5.22 1.72 -2.87
C PRO A 260 -6.63 1.83 -2.27
N LEU A 261 -7.60 1.36 -3.02
CA LEU A 261 -9.01 1.35 -2.63
C LEU A 261 -9.45 -0.07 -2.29
N GLY A 262 -10.38 -0.15 -1.33
CA GLY A 262 -11.09 -1.37 -1.02
C GLY A 262 -12.29 -1.56 -1.95
N LEU A 263 -12.56 -2.79 -2.33
CA LEU A 263 -13.79 -3.18 -3.01
C LEU A 263 -14.26 -4.53 -2.47
N ILE A 264 -15.57 -4.77 -2.52
CA ILE A 264 -16.14 -6.07 -2.17
C ILE A 264 -16.25 -6.91 -3.44
N ALA A 265 -15.67 -8.11 -3.42
CA ALA A 265 -15.65 -9.03 -4.55
C ALA A 265 -17.01 -9.75 -4.71
N ASP A 266 -18.08 -8.98 -4.76
CA ASP A 266 -19.44 -9.48 -4.98
C ASP A 266 -20.14 -8.69 -6.09
N ASP A 267 -21.12 -9.32 -6.72
CA ASP A 267 -21.96 -8.68 -7.74
C ASP A 267 -22.97 -7.75 -7.07
N GLN A 268 -22.80 -6.43 -7.18
CA GLN A 268 -23.69 -5.43 -6.58
C GLN A 268 -25.17 -5.60 -6.97
N SER A 269 -25.46 -6.23 -8.11
CA SER A 269 -26.83 -6.43 -8.59
C SER A 269 -27.54 -7.60 -7.92
N THR A 270 -26.79 -8.52 -7.32
CA THR A 270 -27.29 -9.74 -6.66
C THR A 270 -26.90 -9.83 -5.19
N SER A 271 -25.99 -8.97 -4.73
CA SER A 271 -25.56 -8.89 -3.34
C SER A 271 -26.74 -8.57 -2.41
N ALA A 272 -26.82 -9.26 -1.29
CA ALA A 272 -27.87 -9.05 -0.29
C ALA A 272 -27.81 -7.67 0.37
N THR A 273 -26.62 -7.06 0.42
CA THR A 273 -26.38 -5.71 0.98
C THR A 273 -26.47 -4.61 -0.08
N GLY A 274 -26.43 -4.98 -1.38
CA GLY A 274 -26.30 -4.03 -2.49
C GLY A 274 -24.87 -3.47 -2.64
N GLU A 275 -23.94 -3.94 -1.81
CA GLU A 275 -22.53 -3.60 -1.89
C GLU A 275 -21.82 -4.54 -2.88
N GLY A 276 -20.74 -4.04 -3.48
CA GLY A 276 -19.96 -4.83 -4.43
C GLY A 276 -19.55 -4.02 -5.65
N VAL A 277 -19.14 -4.75 -6.68
CA VAL A 277 -18.71 -4.19 -7.97
C VAL A 277 -19.68 -4.60 -9.09
N ILE A 278 -19.51 -4.01 -10.27
CA ILE A 278 -20.31 -4.41 -11.46
C ILE A 278 -20.11 -5.89 -11.77
N PRO A 279 -21.13 -6.57 -12.35
CA PRO A 279 -21.12 -8.03 -12.54
C PRO A 279 -19.86 -8.56 -13.23
N GLY A 280 -19.35 -7.84 -14.24
CA GLY A 280 -18.15 -8.25 -14.96
C GLY A 280 -16.89 -8.23 -14.11
N LEU A 281 -16.78 -7.34 -13.13
CA LEU A 281 -15.64 -7.27 -12.22
C LEU A 281 -15.73 -8.36 -11.14
N ALA A 282 -16.90 -8.61 -10.57
CA ALA A 282 -17.10 -9.70 -9.62
C ALA A 282 -16.69 -11.05 -10.25
N GLN A 283 -17.13 -11.34 -11.48
CA GLN A 283 -16.75 -12.56 -12.22
C GLN A 283 -15.25 -12.60 -12.53
N ALA A 284 -14.61 -11.45 -12.77
CA ALA A 284 -13.21 -11.40 -13.15
C ALA A 284 -12.26 -11.56 -11.96
N LEU A 285 -12.62 -11.05 -10.79
CA LEU A 285 -11.72 -10.96 -9.62
C LEU A 285 -11.79 -12.23 -8.75
N VAL A 286 -12.96 -12.84 -8.58
CA VAL A 286 -13.10 -14.09 -7.79
C VAL A 286 -12.16 -15.16 -8.34
N GLY A 287 -11.43 -15.83 -7.44
CA GLY A 287 -10.41 -16.83 -7.75
C GLY A 287 -9.08 -16.27 -8.24
N LYS A 288 -8.87 -14.95 -8.27
CA LYS A 288 -7.54 -14.36 -8.46
C LYS A 288 -6.82 -14.29 -7.13
N THR A 289 -5.50 -14.29 -7.17
CA THR A 289 -4.65 -14.33 -5.98
C THR A 289 -4.02 -12.97 -5.70
N VAL A 290 -3.79 -12.66 -4.44
CA VAL A 290 -2.97 -11.50 -4.02
C VAL A 290 -1.61 -11.54 -4.71
N GLY A 291 -1.10 -10.38 -5.12
CA GLY A 291 0.10 -10.22 -5.95
C GLY A 291 -0.18 -10.29 -7.46
N SER A 292 -1.42 -10.61 -7.88
CA SER A 292 -1.76 -10.65 -9.30
C SER A 292 -2.06 -9.28 -9.90
N GLN A 293 -1.67 -9.10 -11.18
CA GLN A 293 -2.16 -8.00 -12.02
C GLN A 293 -3.15 -8.56 -13.04
N VAL A 294 -4.36 -8.02 -13.06
CA VAL A 294 -5.48 -8.54 -13.86
C VAL A 294 -6.04 -7.45 -14.77
N LEU A 295 -6.04 -7.70 -16.07
CA LEU A 295 -6.67 -6.86 -17.09
C LEU A 295 -8.03 -7.45 -17.45
N VAL A 296 -9.07 -6.61 -17.39
CA VAL A 296 -10.46 -7.02 -17.63
C VAL A 296 -11.08 -6.12 -18.69
N SER A 297 -11.69 -6.72 -19.72
CA SER A 297 -12.58 -6.02 -20.66
C SER A 297 -14.01 -6.41 -20.33
N VAL A 298 -14.79 -5.45 -19.85
CA VAL A 298 -16.18 -5.63 -19.41
C VAL A 298 -17.12 -5.12 -20.50
N PRO A 299 -17.94 -6.00 -21.13
CA PRO A 299 -18.91 -5.58 -22.11
C PRO A 299 -20.09 -4.84 -21.43
N PRO A 300 -20.88 -4.03 -22.18
CA PRO A 300 -21.93 -3.19 -21.60
C PRO A 300 -22.94 -3.94 -20.71
N GLN A 301 -23.33 -5.15 -21.10
CA GLN A 301 -24.31 -5.95 -20.37
C GLN A 301 -23.84 -6.46 -18.99
N LEU A 302 -22.55 -6.41 -18.71
CA LEU A 302 -21.93 -6.74 -17.42
C LEU A 302 -21.31 -5.52 -16.75
N GLY A 303 -21.54 -4.32 -17.32
CA GLY A 303 -21.08 -3.04 -16.83
C GLY A 303 -22.05 -2.34 -15.87
N TYR A 304 -21.93 -1.02 -15.80
CA TYR A 304 -22.82 -0.18 -15.00
C TYR A 304 -24.22 -0.09 -15.63
N GLN A 305 -25.24 -0.07 -14.77
CA GLN A 305 -26.61 0.22 -15.21
C GLN A 305 -26.74 1.70 -15.64
N PRO A 306 -27.66 2.06 -16.56
CA PRO A 306 -27.79 3.42 -17.06
C PRO A 306 -28.00 4.50 -15.97
N GLU A 307 -28.67 4.13 -14.89
CA GLU A 307 -28.93 5.00 -13.72
C GLU A 307 -27.71 5.23 -12.82
N ASN A 308 -26.65 4.40 -12.94
CA ASN A 308 -25.47 4.40 -12.08
C ASN A 308 -24.16 4.60 -12.85
N LEU A 309 -24.21 5.27 -14.02
CA LEU A 309 -23.03 5.51 -14.82
C LEU A 309 -22.06 6.48 -14.11
N PRO A 310 -20.79 6.11 -13.96
CA PRO A 310 -19.77 7.04 -13.45
C PRO A 310 -19.57 8.24 -14.41
N PRO A 311 -19.07 9.37 -13.88
CA PRO A 311 -18.68 10.49 -14.72
C PRO A 311 -17.71 10.06 -15.83
N GLY A 312 -17.98 10.48 -17.09
CA GLY A 312 -17.14 10.14 -18.25
C GLY A 312 -17.47 8.80 -18.92
N VAL A 313 -18.38 8.00 -18.34
CA VAL A 313 -18.88 6.75 -18.94
C VAL A 313 -20.23 7.00 -19.59
N GLY A 314 -20.37 6.70 -20.86
CA GLY A 314 -21.65 6.72 -21.58
C GLY A 314 -22.37 5.36 -21.57
N GLU A 315 -23.63 5.35 -22.02
CA GLU A 315 -24.39 4.13 -22.18
C GLU A 315 -23.76 3.19 -23.22
N ASN A 316 -23.93 1.89 -23.02
CA ASN A 316 -23.52 0.83 -23.96
C ASN A 316 -22.02 0.87 -24.33
N GLN A 317 -21.16 1.25 -23.39
CA GLN A 317 -19.72 1.27 -23.61
C GLN A 317 -19.03 0.07 -22.96
N THR A 318 -18.07 -0.51 -23.70
CA THR A 318 -17.14 -1.50 -23.15
C THR A 318 -16.10 -0.77 -22.30
N LEU A 319 -15.90 -1.28 -21.08
CA LEU A 319 -14.94 -0.76 -20.12
C LEU A 319 -13.73 -1.68 -20.01
N VAL A 320 -12.59 -1.09 -19.76
CA VAL A 320 -11.35 -1.81 -19.52
C VAL A 320 -10.82 -1.42 -18.15
N PHE A 321 -10.51 -2.41 -17.34
CA PHE A 321 -9.88 -2.19 -16.05
C PHE A 321 -8.59 -2.97 -15.96
N VAL A 322 -7.63 -2.40 -15.25
CA VAL A 322 -6.46 -3.14 -14.77
C VAL A 322 -6.40 -3.01 -13.26
N PHE A 323 -6.22 -4.14 -12.58
CA PHE A 323 -6.14 -4.25 -11.13
C PHE A 323 -4.79 -4.80 -10.72
N ASP A 324 -4.17 -4.16 -9.75
CA ASP A 324 -3.10 -4.73 -8.93
C ASP A 324 -3.74 -5.20 -7.62
N ILE A 325 -3.84 -6.50 -7.39
CA ILE A 325 -4.45 -7.11 -6.20
C ILE A 325 -3.40 -7.14 -5.10
N LEU A 326 -3.60 -6.35 -4.04
CA LEU A 326 -2.58 -6.09 -3.02
C LEU A 326 -2.86 -6.82 -1.70
N GLY A 327 -4.13 -7.07 -1.40
CA GLY A 327 -4.54 -7.76 -0.19
C GLY A 327 -5.99 -8.24 -0.26
N VAL A 328 -6.33 -9.19 0.60
CA VAL A 328 -7.67 -9.73 0.80
C VAL A 328 -7.92 -9.84 2.30
N SER A 329 -9.12 -9.48 2.73
CA SER A 329 -9.62 -9.73 4.08
C SER A 329 -11.05 -10.27 4.02
N ASN A 330 -11.38 -11.21 4.91
CA ASN A 330 -12.63 -11.95 4.97
C ASN A 330 -13.63 -11.30 5.93
#